data_3de5c9a0ec2622a6559116253f3da59f
#
_entry.id   3de5c9a0ec2622a6559116253f3da59f
#
_cell.length_a   1.000
_cell.length_b   1.000
_cell.length_c   1.000
_cell.angle_alpha   90.00
_cell.angle_beta   90.00
_cell.angle_gamma   90.00
#
_symmetry.space_group_name_H-M   'P 1'
#
loop_
_entity.id
_entity.type
_entity.pdbx_description
1 polymer ?
#
loop_
_entity_poly.entity_id
_entity_poly.type
_entity_poly.pdbx_seq_one_letter_code
_entity_poly.pdbx_strand_id
1 'polypeptide(L)'
;SLNKNKKARKIYMSIPILKERIAPKTAEKRGIKSKDVFEQFVSVEEGTGFVHMATGHGKTDNEVGKYYGLPELSPLDDSCNFTDEAGKYEGLFVKDADNQIIKDLEKSNSLLHKEKVRHNYPTCWRCKQGLIFKLSNQWFFKTDKIRKKLLSENNKVKWKPEFGRERMNSWLVNYGDWNFSRQRFWGIPIPIWINENNPKDMITVESKKELEKLLGKKLPLNYDLHNVVELIIKNKKGTYKKIPDIFDVWYDSGVVHNAWLGAPLQNKAKFKKHFPVDRISEGLDQISGWFTSLLFTSVSVFGKAPFKYISMPAFAVDSKGEKMSKSVGNVVWADKGIEDLGADLIRLYYTSNVPPYEMAKFNIGEVKKETFGVINTLWNLHNYLLTEYPFITSKRVTEPEDKWIISK
;
A
#
# COMPACT_ATOMS: atom_id res chain seq x y z
N SER A 1 1.51 -2.04 39.41
CA SER A 1 0.13 -1.54 39.26
C SER A 1 -0.78 -2.45 38.44
N LEU A 2 -0.23 -3.34 37.56
CA LEU A 2 -1.00 -4.37 36.83
C LEU A 2 -1.74 -5.37 37.75
N ASN A 3 -1.47 -5.34 39.02
CA ASN A 3 -2.02 -6.26 40.03
C ASN A 3 -3.47 -5.96 40.47
N LYS A 4 -4.07 -4.86 40.04
CA LYS A 4 -5.47 -4.51 40.42
C LYS A 4 -6.53 -5.16 39.53
N ASN A 5 -6.16 -5.70 38.36
CA ASN A 5 -7.14 -6.29 37.45
C ASN A 5 -7.18 -7.82 37.65
N LYS A 6 -8.11 -8.31 38.47
CA LYS A 6 -8.31 -9.76 38.74
C LYS A 6 -8.49 -10.60 37.46
N LYS A 7 -8.88 -9.98 36.33
CA LYS A 7 -9.01 -10.64 35.01
C LYS A 7 -7.67 -10.93 34.35
N ALA A 8 -6.60 -10.20 34.67
CA ALA A 8 -5.26 -10.40 34.11
C ALA A 8 -4.52 -11.64 34.64
N ARG A 9 -5.11 -12.34 35.63
CA ARG A 9 -4.54 -13.56 36.23
C ARG A 9 -5.07 -14.87 35.63
N LYS A 10 -5.94 -14.82 34.63
CA LYS A 10 -6.42 -16.05 33.99
C LYS A 10 -5.42 -16.49 32.93
N ILE A 11 -4.97 -17.74 33.07
CA ILE A 11 -4.16 -18.40 32.04
C ILE A 11 -5.13 -18.96 31.01
N TYR A 12 -4.96 -18.55 29.76
CA TYR A 12 -5.71 -19.08 28.62
C TYR A 12 -4.79 -20.04 27.86
N MET A 13 -5.34 -21.17 27.49
CA MET A 13 -4.58 -22.22 26.80
C MET A 13 -4.92 -22.21 25.32
N SER A 14 -3.91 -22.22 24.46
CA SER A 14 -4.06 -22.30 23.00
C SER A 14 -3.98 -23.73 22.47
N ILE A 15 -4.04 -24.73 23.36
CA ILE A 15 -4.02 -26.16 22.98
C ILE A 15 -5.33 -26.50 22.26
N PRO A 16 -5.30 -27.01 21.02
CA PRO A 16 -6.49 -27.25 20.21
C PRO A 16 -7.56 -28.12 20.88
N ILE A 17 -7.15 -29.11 21.66
CA ILE A 17 -8.06 -30.04 22.35
C ILE A 17 -8.93 -29.37 23.44
N LEU A 18 -8.51 -28.22 23.95
CA LEU A 18 -9.21 -27.47 24.97
C LEU A 18 -9.96 -26.26 24.40
N LYS A 19 -9.83 -25.99 23.13
CA LYS A 19 -10.37 -24.86 22.41
C LYS A 19 -11.88 -24.67 22.62
N GLU A 20 -12.65 -25.73 22.46
CA GLU A 20 -14.10 -25.70 22.60
C GLU A 20 -14.59 -25.47 24.04
N ARG A 21 -13.75 -25.83 25.04
CA ARG A 21 -14.10 -25.69 26.47
C ARG A 21 -13.79 -24.31 27.04
N ILE A 22 -12.86 -23.57 26.42
CA ILE A 22 -12.35 -22.30 26.99
C ILE A 22 -12.71 -21.10 26.14
N ALA A 23 -13.09 -21.28 24.87
CA ALA A 23 -13.47 -20.20 23.99
C ALA A 23 -14.73 -19.48 24.51
N PRO A 24 -14.63 -18.20 24.88
CA PRO A 24 -15.81 -17.49 25.41
C PRO A 24 -16.83 -17.28 24.28
N LYS A 25 -18.11 -17.54 24.56
CA LYS A 25 -19.25 -17.23 23.65
C LYS A 25 -19.25 -15.78 23.15
N THR A 26 -18.61 -14.88 23.89
CA THR A 26 -18.39 -13.48 23.50
C THR A 26 -17.54 -13.30 22.26
N ALA A 27 -16.63 -14.22 21.95
CA ALA A 27 -15.80 -14.13 20.74
C ALA A 27 -16.59 -14.41 19.48
N GLU A 28 -17.50 -15.37 19.51
CA GLU A 28 -18.43 -15.68 18.40
C GLU A 28 -19.34 -14.48 18.08
N LYS A 29 -19.83 -13.79 19.12
CA LYS A 29 -20.62 -12.56 18.95
C LYS A 29 -19.83 -11.41 18.31
N ARG A 30 -18.49 -11.44 18.36
CA ARG A 30 -17.60 -10.45 17.73
C ARG A 30 -17.15 -10.87 16.32
N GLY A 31 -17.62 -11.99 15.79
CA GLY A 31 -17.30 -12.47 14.45
C GLY A 31 -15.86 -13.00 14.29
N ILE A 32 -15.16 -13.28 15.39
CA ILE A 32 -13.80 -13.84 15.37
C ILE A 32 -13.89 -15.33 15.13
N LYS A 33 -13.44 -15.83 13.99
CA LYS A 33 -13.42 -17.24 13.67
C LYS A 33 -12.39 -17.96 14.52
N SER A 34 -12.84 -18.97 15.26
CA SER A 34 -11.99 -19.75 16.17
C SER A 34 -10.76 -20.38 15.50
N LYS A 35 -10.84 -20.68 14.21
CA LYS A 35 -9.79 -21.34 13.44
C LYS A 35 -8.56 -20.44 13.22
N ASP A 36 -8.76 -19.12 13.13
CA ASP A 36 -7.69 -18.18 12.81
C ASP A 36 -6.87 -17.75 14.04
N VAL A 37 -7.44 -17.93 15.25
CA VAL A 37 -6.85 -17.48 16.51
C VAL A 37 -6.13 -18.60 17.26
N PHE A 38 -6.46 -19.86 16.96
CA PHE A 38 -5.96 -21.03 17.68
C PHE A 38 -4.96 -21.89 16.89
N GLU A 39 -4.51 -21.43 15.73
CA GLU A 39 -3.29 -22.01 15.16
C GLU A 39 -2.16 -21.80 16.17
N GLN A 40 -1.46 -22.88 16.47
CA GLN A 40 -0.50 -23.01 17.56
C GLN A 40 0.59 -21.92 17.52
N PHE A 41 0.33 -20.73 18.09
CA PHE A 41 1.35 -19.71 18.25
C PHE A 41 2.15 -19.89 19.55
N VAL A 42 1.70 -20.80 20.44
CA VAL A 42 2.42 -21.22 21.63
C VAL A 42 2.80 -22.68 21.49
N SER A 43 4.09 -22.95 21.43
CA SER A 43 4.65 -24.31 21.41
C SER A 43 5.13 -24.71 22.79
N VAL A 44 4.98 -26.00 23.14
CA VAL A 44 5.61 -26.61 24.32
C VAL A 44 6.99 -27.17 23.98
N GLU A 45 7.37 -27.16 22.71
CA GLU A 45 8.65 -27.63 22.22
C GLU A 45 9.72 -26.54 22.28
N GLU A 46 9.28 -25.26 22.37
CA GLU A 46 10.16 -24.10 22.48
C GLU A 46 9.82 -23.28 23.73
N GLY A 47 10.85 -22.90 24.49
CA GLY A 47 10.74 -22.08 25.69
C GLY A 47 9.98 -22.77 26.83
N THR A 48 9.13 -22.02 27.52
CA THR A 48 8.42 -22.47 28.74
C THR A 48 6.98 -22.97 28.46
N GLY A 49 6.47 -22.83 27.23
CA GLY A 49 5.07 -23.06 26.92
C GLY A 49 4.14 -21.93 27.42
N PHE A 50 4.67 -20.85 28.00
CA PHE A 50 3.94 -19.66 28.42
C PHE A 50 4.35 -18.45 27.58
N VAL A 51 3.36 -17.69 27.09
CA VAL A 51 3.59 -16.47 26.32
C VAL A 51 2.96 -15.30 27.07
N HIS A 52 3.75 -14.27 27.31
CA HIS A 52 3.25 -12.98 27.76
C HIS A 52 2.54 -12.29 26.58
N MET A 53 1.34 -11.77 26.83
CA MET A 53 0.53 -11.12 25.80
C MET A 53 0.39 -9.63 26.06
N ALA A 54 0.77 -8.83 25.05
CA ALA A 54 0.58 -7.38 25.05
C ALA A 54 -0.50 -7.01 24.03
N THR A 55 -1.76 -7.04 24.44
CA THR A 55 -2.94 -6.89 23.57
C THR A 55 -2.99 -5.58 22.79
N GLY A 56 -2.28 -4.55 23.24
CA GLY A 56 -2.13 -3.26 22.57
C GLY A 56 -0.89 -3.10 21.69
N HIS A 57 0.02 -4.10 21.67
CA HIS A 57 1.35 -3.94 21.05
C HIS A 57 1.76 -5.08 20.10
N GLY A 58 0.90 -6.07 19.89
CA GLY A 58 1.14 -7.16 18.94
C GLY A 58 -0.15 -7.50 18.18
N LYS A 59 -0.03 -7.79 16.86
CA LYS A 59 -1.21 -8.15 16.05
C LYS A 59 -1.85 -9.43 16.55
N THR A 60 -1.07 -10.49 16.72
CA THR A 60 -1.54 -11.79 17.22
C THR A 60 -2.09 -11.66 18.64
N ASP A 61 -1.39 -10.91 19.51
CA ASP A 61 -1.82 -10.67 20.86
C ASP A 61 -3.17 -9.92 20.93
N ASN A 62 -3.36 -8.96 20.02
CA ASN A 62 -4.62 -8.21 19.91
C ASN A 62 -5.77 -9.12 19.45
N GLU A 63 -5.55 -9.96 18.45
CA GLU A 63 -6.55 -10.90 17.93
C GLU A 63 -6.96 -11.92 19.00
N VAL A 64 -5.99 -12.51 19.68
CA VAL A 64 -6.23 -13.44 20.81
C VAL A 64 -6.90 -12.72 21.98
N GLY A 65 -6.43 -11.51 22.30
CA GLY A 65 -7.04 -10.68 23.34
C GLY A 65 -8.50 -10.38 23.07
N LYS A 66 -8.84 -10.00 21.84
CA LYS A 66 -10.25 -9.79 21.41
C LYS A 66 -11.08 -11.05 21.52
N TYR A 67 -10.52 -12.18 21.10
CA TYR A 67 -11.20 -13.47 21.21
C TYR A 67 -11.57 -13.83 22.65
N TYR A 68 -10.66 -13.64 23.59
CA TYR A 68 -10.89 -13.93 25.02
C TYR A 68 -11.54 -12.78 25.78
N GLY A 69 -11.81 -11.64 25.14
CA GLY A 69 -12.41 -10.47 25.78
C GLY A 69 -11.48 -9.81 26.80
N LEU A 70 -10.16 -9.88 26.59
CA LEU A 70 -9.17 -9.20 27.39
C LEU A 70 -9.18 -7.69 27.09
N PRO A 71 -8.83 -6.84 28.06
CA PRO A 71 -8.71 -5.41 27.81
C PRO A 71 -7.57 -5.13 26.82
N GLU A 72 -7.80 -4.19 25.90
CA GLU A 72 -6.77 -3.66 25.01
C GLU A 72 -5.99 -2.59 25.78
N LEU A 73 -4.78 -2.93 26.23
CA LEU A 73 -3.92 -2.03 26.99
C LEU A 73 -2.82 -1.48 26.07
N SER A 74 -2.78 -0.18 25.91
CA SER A 74 -1.74 0.54 25.16
C SER A 74 -1.40 1.84 25.88
N PRO A 75 -0.65 1.78 27.01
CA PRO A 75 -0.36 2.93 27.86
C PRO A 75 0.74 3.82 27.28
N LEU A 76 0.63 4.16 25.98
CA LEU A 76 1.57 5.02 25.28
C LEU A 76 0.83 6.16 24.59
N ASP A 77 1.36 7.37 24.72
CA ASP A 77 0.94 8.54 23.94
C ASP A 77 1.43 8.48 22.48
N ASP A 78 1.16 9.50 21.68
CA ASP A 78 1.56 9.54 20.28
C ASP A 78 3.07 9.73 20.08
N SER A 79 3.80 10.19 21.09
CA SER A 79 5.26 10.27 21.11
C SER A 79 5.92 9.00 21.65
N CYS A 80 5.12 7.97 21.96
CA CYS A 80 5.54 6.71 22.57
C CYS A 80 6.14 6.87 23.97
N ASN A 81 5.72 7.88 24.72
CA ASN A 81 5.95 7.97 26.15
C ASN A 81 4.83 7.25 26.90
N PHE A 82 5.16 6.72 28.06
CA PHE A 82 4.16 6.10 28.93
C PHE A 82 3.16 7.13 29.44
N THR A 83 1.87 6.78 29.39
CA THR A 83 0.78 7.56 29.99
C THR A 83 0.63 7.24 31.48
N ASP A 84 -0.28 7.95 32.19
CA ASP A 84 -0.65 7.73 33.59
C ASP A 84 -1.09 6.28 33.86
N GLU A 85 -1.63 5.58 32.90
CA GLU A 85 -1.95 4.13 32.98
C GLU A 85 -0.74 3.26 33.35
N ALA A 86 0.48 3.70 33.00
CA ALA A 86 1.74 3.02 33.32
C ALA A 86 2.23 3.32 34.74
N GLY A 87 1.56 4.19 35.52
CA GLY A 87 1.87 4.55 36.87
C GLY A 87 3.27 5.16 36.98
N LYS A 88 4.18 4.56 37.77
CA LYS A 88 5.53 5.09 38.02
C LYS A 88 6.42 5.29 36.81
N TYR A 89 6.04 4.77 35.61
CA TYR A 89 6.78 4.94 34.36
C TYR A 89 6.19 6.06 33.49
N GLU A 90 5.17 6.78 33.98
CA GLU A 90 4.55 7.90 33.24
C GLU A 90 5.61 8.91 32.77
N GLY A 91 5.45 9.38 31.53
CA GLY A 91 6.34 10.35 30.90
C GLY A 91 7.66 9.80 30.38
N LEU A 92 8.04 8.57 30.70
CA LEU A 92 9.26 7.96 30.15
C LEU A 92 9.02 7.46 28.72
N PHE A 93 9.98 7.71 27.85
CA PHE A 93 9.99 7.08 26.53
C PHE A 93 10.12 5.55 26.67
N VAL A 94 9.32 4.80 25.92
CA VAL A 94 9.16 3.36 26.13
C VAL A 94 10.47 2.57 26.15
N LYS A 95 11.45 2.92 25.30
CA LYS A 95 12.76 2.22 25.27
C LYS A 95 13.71 2.66 26.37
N ASP A 96 13.56 3.88 26.89
CA ASP A 96 14.38 4.38 28.00
C ASP A 96 13.92 3.76 29.33
N ALA A 97 12.67 3.36 29.42
CA ALA A 97 12.11 2.70 30.59
C ALA A 97 12.61 1.27 30.82
N ASP A 98 13.15 0.59 29.79
CA ASP A 98 13.56 -0.82 29.87
C ASP A 98 14.49 -1.09 31.07
N ASN A 99 15.52 -0.27 31.25
CA ASN A 99 16.48 -0.44 32.37
C ASN A 99 15.83 -0.22 33.74
N GLN A 100 14.87 0.70 33.83
CA GLN A 100 14.15 0.95 35.08
C GLN A 100 13.21 -0.21 35.40
N ILE A 101 12.50 -0.72 34.40
CA ILE A 101 11.60 -1.87 34.52
C ILE A 101 12.40 -3.11 34.99
N ILE A 102 13.56 -3.38 34.39
CA ILE A 102 14.44 -4.50 34.78
C ILE A 102 14.85 -4.36 36.26
N LYS A 103 15.32 -3.19 36.69
CA LYS A 103 15.69 -2.94 38.10
C LYS A 103 14.53 -3.17 39.04
N ASP A 104 13.32 -2.78 38.64
CA ASP A 104 12.15 -2.94 39.49
C ASP A 104 11.70 -4.40 39.57
N LEU A 105 11.87 -5.16 38.51
CA LEU A 105 11.66 -6.62 38.52
C LEU A 105 12.70 -7.35 39.39
N GLU A 106 13.97 -6.92 39.34
CA GLU A 106 15.03 -7.41 40.23
C GLU A 106 14.67 -7.14 41.70
N LYS A 107 14.32 -5.90 42.07
CA LYS A 107 13.94 -5.52 43.43
C LYS A 107 12.73 -6.28 43.96
N SER A 108 11.78 -6.62 43.10
CA SER A 108 10.59 -7.38 43.47
C SER A 108 10.79 -8.90 43.45
N ASN A 109 12.00 -9.39 43.23
CA ASN A 109 12.31 -10.80 43.02
C ASN A 109 11.43 -11.49 41.95
N SER A 110 11.04 -10.73 40.92
CA SER A 110 10.18 -11.21 39.86
C SER A 110 10.97 -11.49 38.57
N LEU A 111 12.25 -11.16 38.51
CA LEU A 111 13.14 -11.42 37.40
C LEU A 111 13.86 -12.76 37.60
N LEU A 112 13.54 -13.73 36.74
CA LEU A 112 14.18 -15.05 36.77
C LEU A 112 15.51 -15.04 36.01
N HIS A 113 15.55 -14.47 34.83
CA HIS A 113 16.72 -14.41 33.94
C HIS A 113 16.64 -13.20 33.01
N LYS A 114 17.79 -12.68 32.60
CA LYS A 114 17.94 -11.68 31.56
C LYS A 114 19.15 -11.97 30.69
N GLU A 115 19.01 -11.76 29.40
CA GLU A 115 20.11 -11.86 28.45
C GLU A 115 19.95 -10.84 27.32
N LYS A 116 21.04 -10.58 26.61
CA LYS A 116 21.04 -9.76 25.40
C LYS A 116 21.00 -10.64 24.16
N VAL A 117 19.95 -10.55 23.39
CA VAL A 117 19.80 -11.27 22.14
C VAL A 117 19.97 -10.33 20.96
N ARG A 118 20.80 -10.73 20.00
CA ARG A 118 20.93 -10.01 18.73
C ARG A 118 19.99 -10.61 17.70
N HIS A 119 19.05 -9.80 17.23
CA HIS A 119 18.07 -10.21 16.22
C HIS A 119 17.78 -9.09 15.23
N ASN A 120 17.15 -9.41 14.09
CA ASN A 120 16.67 -8.43 13.15
C ASN A 120 15.47 -7.69 13.75
N TYR A 121 15.51 -6.35 13.70
CA TYR A 121 14.44 -5.51 14.22
C TYR A 121 13.97 -4.52 13.14
N PRO A 122 12.65 -4.35 12.93
CA PRO A 122 12.14 -3.43 11.94
C PRO A 122 12.46 -1.98 12.33
N THR A 123 13.03 -1.24 11.39
CA THR A 123 13.41 0.15 11.61
C THR A 123 12.68 1.10 10.67
N CYS A 124 12.50 2.34 11.09
CA CYS A 124 11.96 3.39 10.25
C CYS A 124 12.90 3.65 9.06
N TRP A 125 12.38 3.61 7.85
CA TRP A 125 13.16 3.86 6.64
C TRP A 125 13.78 5.27 6.58
N ARG A 126 13.16 6.24 7.28
CA ARG A 126 13.60 7.64 7.31
C ARG A 126 14.62 7.91 8.42
N CYS A 127 14.23 7.72 9.69
CA CYS A 127 15.07 8.05 10.85
C CYS A 127 15.90 6.87 11.37
N LYS A 128 15.73 5.66 10.82
CA LYS A 128 16.42 4.41 11.19
C LYS A 128 16.17 3.94 12.64
N GLN A 129 15.30 4.60 13.38
CA GLN A 129 14.91 4.17 14.73
C GLN A 129 14.05 2.91 14.66
N GLY A 130 14.15 2.07 15.70
CA GLY A 130 13.33 0.86 15.83
C GLY A 130 11.85 1.23 15.94
N LEU A 131 11.02 0.48 15.21
CA LEU A 131 9.56 0.69 15.22
C LEU A 131 8.97 0.28 16.56
N ILE A 132 7.88 0.95 16.96
CA ILE A 132 7.06 0.62 18.11
C ILE A 132 5.67 0.29 17.60
N PHE A 133 5.15 -0.88 17.97
CA PHE A 133 3.79 -1.26 17.69
C PHE A 133 2.89 -0.76 18.79
N LYS A 134 1.84 0.00 18.44
CA LYS A 134 0.81 0.47 19.38
C LYS A 134 -0.55 0.51 18.71
N LEU A 135 -1.60 0.43 19.49
CA LEU A 135 -2.96 0.67 19.00
C LEU A 135 -3.13 2.15 18.66
N SER A 136 -3.80 2.40 17.55
CA SER A 136 -4.24 3.73 17.14
C SER A 136 -5.59 3.65 16.43
N ASN A 137 -6.38 4.71 16.53
CA ASN A 137 -7.63 4.81 15.80
C ASN A 137 -7.32 5.02 14.30
N GLN A 138 -7.84 4.16 13.46
CA GLN A 138 -7.60 4.18 12.03
C GLN A 138 -8.88 3.93 11.25
N TRP A 139 -8.93 4.39 10.02
CA TRP A 139 -10.03 4.16 9.10
C TRP A 139 -9.70 3.02 8.14
N PHE A 140 -10.64 2.09 7.99
CA PHE A 140 -10.46 0.90 7.17
C PHE A 140 -11.56 0.73 6.15
N PHE A 141 -11.19 0.39 4.92
CA PHE A 141 -12.12 -0.17 3.95
C PHE A 141 -12.28 -1.67 4.21
N LYS A 142 -13.52 -2.13 4.36
CA LYS A 142 -13.84 -3.54 4.60
C LYS A 142 -13.72 -4.36 3.33
N THR A 143 -12.63 -5.11 3.20
CA THR A 143 -12.34 -5.93 2.03
C THR A 143 -13.27 -7.12 1.88
N ASP A 144 -13.64 -7.77 2.97
CA ASP A 144 -14.46 -8.99 2.93
C ASP A 144 -15.78 -8.82 2.17
N LYS A 145 -16.40 -7.64 2.25
CA LYS A 145 -17.66 -7.34 1.55
C LYS A 145 -17.54 -7.37 0.03
N ILE A 146 -16.37 -7.07 -0.50
CA ILE A 146 -16.12 -6.94 -1.95
C ILE A 146 -15.13 -7.98 -2.50
N ARG A 147 -14.47 -8.78 -1.65
CA ARG A 147 -13.43 -9.76 -2.03
C ARG A 147 -13.86 -10.66 -3.18
N LYS A 148 -15.04 -11.24 -3.12
CA LYS A 148 -15.57 -12.11 -4.20
C LYS A 148 -15.66 -11.35 -5.53
N LYS A 149 -16.06 -10.08 -5.47
CA LYS A 149 -16.17 -9.23 -6.66
C LYS A 149 -14.80 -8.84 -7.19
N LEU A 150 -13.82 -8.51 -6.32
CA LEU A 150 -12.44 -8.25 -6.72
C LEU A 150 -11.84 -9.43 -7.49
N LEU A 151 -11.97 -10.64 -6.96
CA LEU A 151 -11.51 -11.88 -7.62
C LEU A 151 -12.20 -12.11 -8.97
N SER A 152 -13.53 -11.96 -9.01
CA SER A 152 -14.30 -12.12 -10.25
C SER A 152 -13.89 -11.11 -11.33
N GLU A 153 -13.62 -9.86 -10.97
CA GLU A 153 -13.20 -8.84 -11.92
C GLU A 153 -11.74 -9.02 -12.36
N ASN A 154 -10.84 -9.43 -11.44
CA ASN A 154 -9.46 -9.77 -11.80
C ASN A 154 -9.39 -10.91 -12.83
N ASN A 155 -10.24 -11.92 -12.71
CA ASN A 155 -10.27 -13.05 -13.65
C ASN A 155 -10.72 -12.67 -15.07
N LYS A 156 -11.34 -11.52 -15.27
CA LYS A 156 -11.71 -10.99 -16.60
C LYS A 156 -10.57 -10.22 -17.27
N VAL A 157 -9.55 -9.83 -16.50
CA VAL A 157 -8.41 -9.07 -16.99
C VAL A 157 -7.44 -9.98 -17.74
N LYS A 158 -6.94 -9.52 -18.88
CA LYS A 158 -5.85 -10.20 -19.58
C LYS A 158 -4.52 -9.79 -18.95
N TRP A 159 -3.71 -10.76 -18.55
CA TRP A 159 -2.41 -10.53 -17.93
C TRP A 159 -1.29 -11.03 -18.85
N LYS A 160 -0.24 -10.25 -18.94
CA LYS A 160 1.04 -10.66 -19.54
C LYS A 160 2.19 -10.27 -18.61
N PRO A 161 2.93 -11.27 -18.11
CA PRO A 161 2.73 -12.71 -18.25
C PRO A 161 1.50 -13.23 -17.48
N GLU A 162 0.98 -14.39 -17.86
CA GLU A 162 -0.28 -14.92 -17.32
C GLU A 162 -0.24 -15.24 -15.83
N PHE A 163 0.91 -15.61 -15.28
CA PHE A 163 1.08 -15.89 -13.86
C PHE A 163 0.72 -14.69 -12.97
N GLY A 164 0.70 -13.47 -13.52
CA GLY A 164 0.30 -12.26 -12.81
C GLY A 164 -1.12 -12.34 -12.27
N ARG A 165 -2.04 -12.96 -13.02
CA ARG A 165 -3.43 -13.18 -12.59
C ARG A 165 -3.49 -14.03 -11.33
N GLU A 166 -2.77 -15.16 -11.32
CA GLU A 166 -2.78 -16.08 -10.18
C GLU A 166 -2.12 -15.45 -8.95
N ARG A 167 -1.05 -14.70 -9.16
CA ARG A 167 -0.42 -13.94 -8.08
C ARG A 167 -1.33 -12.87 -7.48
N MET A 168 -2.07 -12.15 -8.34
CA MET A 168 -3.08 -11.18 -7.89
C MET A 168 -4.22 -11.86 -7.15
N ASN A 169 -4.71 -13.02 -7.63
CA ASN A 169 -5.73 -13.80 -6.92
C ASN A 169 -5.25 -14.23 -5.53
N SER A 170 -4.05 -14.80 -5.44
CA SER A 170 -3.46 -15.20 -4.16
C SER A 170 -3.29 -14.02 -3.20
N TRP A 171 -2.90 -12.86 -3.71
CA TRP A 171 -2.83 -11.62 -2.95
C TRP A 171 -4.22 -11.21 -2.43
N LEU A 172 -5.23 -11.15 -3.29
CA LEU A 172 -6.59 -10.73 -2.96
C LEU A 172 -7.30 -11.66 -1.96
N VAL A 173 -7.02 -12.96 -2.01
CA VAL A 173 -7.53 -13.94 -1.03
C VAL A 173 -7.06 -13.60 0.39
N ASN A 174 -5.79 -13.22 0.52
CA ASN A 174 -5.15 -12.91 1.80
C ASN A 174 -5.18 -11.42 2.16
N TYR A 175 -5.70 -10.56 1.29
CA TYR A 175 -5.74 -9.12 1.49
C TYR A 175 -6.69 -8.77 2.63
N GLY A 176 -6.15 -8.19 3.71
CA GLY A 176 -6.93 -7.74 4.86
C GLY A 176 -7.76 -6.48 4.57
N ASP A 177 -8.37 -5.93 5.61
CA ASP A 177 -9.00 -4.61 5.53
C ASP A 177 -7.92 -3.56 5.22
N TRP A 178 -8.20 -2.67 4.27
CA TRP A 178 -7.25 -1.64 3.88
C TRP A 178 -7.32 -0.45 4.84
N ASN A 179 -6.27 -0.27 5.64
CA ASN A 179 -6.08 0.96 6.39
C ASN A 179 -5.77 2.10 5.41
N PHE A 180 -6.73 3.00 5.21
CA PHE A 180 -6.60 4.10 4.26
C PHE A 180 -6.34 5.46 4.89
N SER A 181 -6.31 5.57 6.23
CA SER A 181 -5.98 6.81 6.93
C SER A 181 -4.49 6.96 7.22
N ARG A 182 -4.01 8.19 7.17
CA ARG A 182 -2.64 8.55 7.55
C ARG A 182 -2.65 9.82 8.41
N GLN A 183 -1.84 9.82 9.45
CA GLN A 183 -1.60 10.96 10.33
C GLN A 183 -0.39 11.73 9.79
N ARG A 184 -0.62 12.51 8.73
CA ARG A 184 0.41 13.33 8.06
C ARG A 184 -0.19 14.65 7.63
N PHE A 185 0.66 15.65 7.46
CA PHE A 185 0.22 16.96 7.00
C PHE A 185 -0.12 16.95 5.50
N TRP A 186 0.75 16.36 4.67
CA TRP A 186 0.58 16.38 3.22
C TRP A 186 -0.15 15.16 2.69
N GLY A 187 -1.25 15.40 1.98
CA GLY A 187 -2.09 14.39 1.33
C GLY A 187 -3.52 14.90 1.15
N ILE A 188 -4.36 14.12 0.48
CA ILE A 188 -5.78 14.45 0.29
C ILE A 188 -6.53 14.25 1.60
N PRO A 189 -7.15 15.30 2.18
CA PRO A 189 -7.91 15.18 3.41
C PRO A 189 -9.13 14.27 3.24
N ILE A 190 -9.36 13.37 4.19
CA ILE A 190 -10.55 12.51 4.18
C ILE A 190 -11.80 13.36 4.47
N PRO A 191 -12.81 13.40 3.58
CA PRO A 191 -13.93 14.33 3.67
C PRO A 191 -15.01 13.84 4.65
N ILE A 192 -14.65 13.58 5.90
CA ILE A 192 -15.56 13.10 6.95
C ILE A 192 -15.57 14.09 8.12
N TRP A 193 -16.76 14.47 8.54
CA TRP A 193 -17.02 15.27 9.75
C TRP A 193 -17.76 14.42 10.76
N ILE A 194 -17.31 14.43 12.01
CA ILE A 194 -17.88 13.66 13.11
C ILE A 194 -18.55 14.60 14.11
N ASN A 195 -19.73 14.20 14.56
CA ASN A 195 -20.45 14.91 15.61
C ASN A 195 -19.70 14.81 16.95
N GLU A 196 -19.42 15.94 17.58
CA GLU A 196 -18.67 16.00 18.85
C GLU A 196 -19.35 15.21 19.98
N ASN A 197 -20.69 15.16 19.99
CA ASN A 197 -21.47 14.51 21.03
C ASN A 197 -21.82 13.05 20.70
N ASN A 198 -21.68 12.65 19.44
CA ASN A 198 -22.02 11.29 18.99
C ASN A 198 -21.07 10.84 17.87
N PRO A 199 -19.97 10.13 18.18
CA PRO A 199 -19.01 9.69 17.16
C PRO A 199 -19.56 8.76 16.07
N LYS A 200 -20.75 8.20 16.28
CA LYS A 200 -21.43 7.37 15.26
C LYS A 200 -22.19 8.19 14.22
N ASP A 201 -22.46 9.46 14.52
CA ASP A 201 -23.14 10.40 13.63
C ASP A 201 -22.09 11.17 12.81
N MET A 202 -21.97 10.83 11.54
CA MET A 202 -20.94 11.32 10.63
C MET A 202 -21.55 11.91 9.37
N ILE A 203 -20.91 12.93 8.83
CA ILE A 203 -21.22 13.54 7.53
C ILE A 203 -20.03 13.28 6.59
N THR A 204 -20.29 12.61 5.48
CA THR A 204 -19.33 12.47 4.37
C THR A 204 -19.67 13.49 3.30
N VAL A 205 -18.72 14.31 2.89
CA VAL A 205 -18.92 15.38 1.91
C VAL A 205 -18.38 14.94 0.55
N GLU A 206 -19.24 14.96 -0.46
CA GLU A 206 -18.92 14.49 -1.82
C GLU A 206 -18.29 15.58 -2.71
N SER A 207 -18.54 16.85 -2.43
CA SER A 207 -18.10 17.95 -3.28
C SER A 207 -17.93 19.27 -2.54
N LYS A 208 -17.13 20.18 -3.11
CA LYS A 208 -17.00 21.56 -2.63
C LYS A 208 -18.36 22.26 -2.54
N LYS A 209 -19.24 22.08 -3.55
CA LYS A 209 -20.58 22.68 -3.57
C LYS A 209 -21.45 22.20 -2.42
N GLU A 210 -21.37 20.92 -2.07
CA GLU A 210 -22.06 20.38 -0.90
C GLU A 210 -21.48 20.93 0.40
N LEU A 211 -20.15 20.98 0.51
CA LEU A 211 -19.49 21.56 1.68
C LEU A 211 -19.93 23.02 1.91
N GLU A 212 -19.93 23.83 0.86
CA GLU A 212 -20.39 25.22 0.91
C GLU A 212 -21.86 25.34 1.40
N LYS A 213 -22.72 24.44 0.94
CA LYS A 213 -24.12 24.37 1.39
C LYS A 213 -24.20 24.01 2.89
N LEU A 214 -23.42 23.05 3.34
CA LEU A 214 -23.37 22.63 4.75
C LEU A 214 -22.79 23.71 5.67
N LEU A 215 -21.82 24.48 5.16
CA LEU A 215 -21.20 25.59 5.89
C LEU A 215 -22.04 26.87 5.87
N GLY A 216 -23.03 26.98 4.97
CA GLY A 216 -23.79 28.22 4.73
C GLY A 216 -22.95 29.37 4.15
N LYS A 217 -21.80 29.11 3.57
CA LYS A 217 -20.91 30.11 2.95
C LYS A 217 -20.15 29.55 1.77
N LYS A 218 -19.80 30.42 0.81
CA LYS A 218 -18.91 30.05 -0.30
C LYS A 218 -17.46 30.02 0.13
N LEU A 219 -16.72 29.09 -0.44
CA LEU A 219 -15.27 28.99 -0.28
C LEU A 219 -14.57 29.61 -1.51
N PRO A 220 -13.41 30.25 -1.36
CA PRO A 220 -12.62 30.74 -2.47
C PRO A 220 -12.39 29.68 -3.55
N LEU A 221 -12.22 30.08 -4.80
CA LEU A 221 -12.00 29.14 -5.91
C LEU A 221 -10.74 28.31 -5.68
N ASN A 222 -9.68 28.95 -5.18
CA ASN A 222 -8.37 28.39 -4.87
C ASN A 222 -8.22 28.04 -3.38
N TYR A 223 -9.34 27.67 -2.70
CA TYR A 223 -9.29 27.27 -1.30
C TYR A 223 -8.31 26.10 -1.11
N ASP A 224 -7.36 26.28 -0.22
CA ASP A 224 -6.37 25.25 0.11
C ASP A 224 -7.04 24.11 0.91
N LEU A 225 -7.07 22.93 0.31
CA LEU A 225 -7.67 21.73 0.92
C LEU A 225 -7.00 21.30 2.22
N HIS A 226 -5.73 21.69 2.47
CA HIS A 226 -5.08 21.41 3.74
C HIS A 226 -5.73 22.13 4.92
N ASN A 227 -6.34 23.28 4.67
CA ASN A 227 -7.06 24.06 5.70
C ASN A 227 -8.49 23.58 5.93
N VAL A 228 -8.95 22.55 5.22
CA VAL A 228 -10.34 22.04 5.36
C VAL A 228 -10.60 21.45 6.77
N VAL A 229 -9.55 21.07 7.48
CA VAL A 229 -9.64 20.56 8.87
C VAL A 229 -10.24 21.60 9.83
N GLU A 230 -10.06 22.89 9.56
CA GLU A 230 -10.57 23.98 10.38
C GLU A 230 -12.07 24.27 10.16
N LEU A 231 -12.66 23.65 9.11
CA LEU A 231 -14.05 23.88 8.77
C LEU A 231 -14.99 23.07 9.65
N ILE A 232 -15.85 23.77 10.37
CA ILE A 232 -16.82 23.20 11.31
C ILE A 232 -18.21 23.28 10.69
N ILE A 233 -18.91 22.16 10.60
CA ILE A 233 -20.30 22.09 10.16
C ILE A 233 -21.20 22.12 11.39
N LYS A 234 -22.22 23.00 11.40
CA LYS A 234 -23.22 23.11 12.46
C LYS A 234 -24.61 22.88 11.88
N ASN A 235 -25.38 22.03 12.53
CA ASN A 235 -26.78 21.79 12.18
C ASN A 235 -27.63 21.51 13.44
N LYS A 236 -28.90 21.16 13.25
CA LYS A 236 -29.82 20.87 14.37
C LYS A 236 -29.41 19.68 15.24
N LYS A 237 -28.55 18.78 14.73
CA LYS A 237 -28.06 17.60 15.45
C LYS A 237 -26.79 17.88 16.26
N GLY A 238 -26.10 18.98 15.97
CA GLY A 238 -24.88 19.36 16.73
C GLY A 238 -23.80 20.00 15.88
N THR A 239 -22.61 19.97 16.45
CA THR A 239 -21.37 20.48 15.84
C THR A 239 -20.54 19.31 15.34
N TYR A 240 -20.10 19.40 14.09
CA TYR A 240 -19.31 18.37 13.44
C TYR A 240 -17.92 18.91 13.11
N LYS A 241 -16.90 18.21 13.58
CA LYS A 241 -15.50 18.49 13.28
C LYS A 241 -14.96 17.51 12.25
N LYS A 242 -14.18 18.02 11.31
CA LYS A 242 -13.49 17.19 10.33
C LYS A 242 -12.43 16.35 11.03
N ILE A 243 -12.32 15.07 10.64
CA ILE A 243 -11.21 14.22 11.10
C ILE A 243 -9.87 14.77 10.57
N PRO A 244 -8.79 14.73 11.35
CA PRO A 244 -7.50 15.29 10.93
C PRO A 244 -6.80 14.46 9.87
N ASP A 245 -7.20 13.21 9.71
CA ASP A 245 -6.54 12.25 8.85
C ASP A 245 -6.62 12.62 7.36
N ILE A 246 -5.61 12.18 6.62
CA ILE A 246 -5.54 12.24 5.15
C ILE A 246 -5.61 10.82 4.58
N PHE A 247 -5.93 10.72 3.28
CA PHE A 247 -5.88 9.44 2.57
C PHE A 247 -4.46 8.90 2.43
N ASP A 248 -4.36 7.59 2.42
CA ASP A 248 -3.20 6.86 1.95
C ASP A 248 -2.89 7.25 0.50
N VAL A 249 -1.63 7.50 0.17
CA VAL A 249 -1.17 7.82 -1.18
C VAL A 249 -1.59 6.78 -2.24
N TRP A 250 -1.78 5.53 -1.84
CA TRP A 250 -2.31 4.49 -2.72
C TRP A 250 -3.78 4.69 -3.08
N TYR A 251 -4.54 5.41 -2.25
CA TYR A 251 -5.88 5.85 -2.61
C TYR A 251 -5.82 6.92 -3.71
N ASP A 252 -4.93 7.89 -3.59
CA ASP A 252 -4.77 8.97 -4.56
C ASP A 252 -4.46 8.42 -5.95
N SER A 253 -3.46 7.54 -6.05
CA SER A 253 -3.12 6.86 -7.30
C SER A 253 -4.19 5.85 -7.74
N GLY A 254 -4.88 5.24 -6.79
CA GLY A 254 -5.91 4.23 -7.02
C GLY A 254 -7.20 4.77 -7.64
N VAL A 255 -7.48 6.07 -7.52
CA VAL A 255 -8.69 6.70 -8.11
C VAL A 255 -8.45 7.38 -9.45
N VAL A 256 -7.23 7.33 -9.99
CA VAL A 256 -6.88 8.03 -11.24
C VAL A 256 -7.79 7.65 -12.41
N HIS A 257 -8.27 6.41 -12.48
CA HIS A 257 -9.14 5.92 -13.56
C HIS A 257 -10.44 6.72 -13.73
N ASN A 258 -10.86 7.45 -12.71
CA ASN A 258 -12.05 8.32 -12.77
C ASN A 258 -11.75 9.78 -12.38
N ALA A 259 -10.76 10.02 -11.51
CA ALA A 259 -10.45 11.35 -10.99
C ALA A 259 -10.04 12.36 -12.07
N TRP A 260 -9.24 11.93 -13.07
CA TRP A 260 -8.81 12.81 -14.17
C TRP A 260 -9.96 13.41 -15.01
N LEU A 261 -11.16 12.80 -14.94
CA LEU A 261 -12.38 13.31 -15.59
C LEU A 261 -13.37 13.90 -14.60
N GLY A 262 -13.11 13.81 -13.29
CA GLY A 262 -14.06 14.19 -12.24
C GLY A 262 -15.30 13.30 -12.18
N ALA A 263 -15.21 12.06 -12.69
CA ALA A 263 -16.31 11.10 -12.64
C ALA A 263 -16.45 10.50 -11.22
N PRO A 264 -17.66 10.12 -10.80
CA PRO A 264 -18.92 10.13 -11.53
C PRO A 264 -19.66 11.48 -11.53
N LEU A 265 -19.15 12.49 -10.83
CA LEU A 265 -19.85 13.78 -10.68
C LEU A 265 -19.85 14.59 -11.97
N GLN A 266 -18.77 14.56 -12.73
CA GLN A 266 -18.57 15.30 -13.97
C GLN A 266 -18.26 14.35 -15.14
N ASN A 267 -18.34 14.86 -16.37
CA ASN A 267 -17.89 14.21 -17.60
C ASN A 267 -18.32 12.75 -17.78
N LYS A 268 -19.51 12.36 -17.32
CA LYS A 268 -20.00 10.97 -17.33
C LYS A 268 -19.92 10.30 -18.71
N ALA A 269 -20.27 11.01 -19.78
CA ALA A 269 -20.23 10.47 -21.13
C ALA A 269 -18.79 10.16 -21.59
N LYS A 270 -17.86 11.10 -21.34
CA LYS A 270 -16.43 10.91 -21.64
C LYS A 270 -15.84 9.78 -20.81
N PHE A 271 -16.17 9.71 -19.52
CA PHE A 271 -15.75 8.61 -18.65
C PHE A 271 -16.22 7.25 -19.20
N LYS A 272 -17.51 7.12 -19.53
CA LYS A 272 -18.07 5.88 -20.07
C LYS A 272 -17.36 5.41 -21.36
N LYS A 273 -16.87 6.35 -22.19
CA LYS A 273 -16.13 6.04 -23.40
C LYS A 273 -14.73 5.46 -23.11
N HIS A 274 -14.08 5.93 -22.04
CA HIS A 274 -12.68 5.57 -21.71
C HIS A 274 -12.56 4.54 -20.57
N PHE A 275 -13.66 4.11 -19.97
CA PHE A 275 -13.66 3.17 -18.86
C PHE A 275 -14.29 1.82 -19.25
N PRO A 276 -13.65 0.68 -18.94
CA PRO A 276 -12.28 0.56 -18.43
C PRO A 276 -11.23 0.90 -19.48
N VAL A 277 -10.04 1.36 -19.04
CA VAL A 277 -8.91 1.63 -19.92
C VAL A 277 -8.44 0.36 -20.62
N ASP A 278 -7.84 0.48 -21.80
CA ASP A 278 -7.46 -0.69 -22.56
C ASP A 278 -6.28 -1.42 -21.92
N ARG A 279 -5.24 -0.68 -21.50
CA ARG A 279 -4.01 -1.27 -20.95
C ARG A 279 -3.38 -0.38 -19.88
N ILE A 280 -2.82 -1.05 -18.86
CA ILE A 280 -1.83 -0.47 -17.94
C ILE A 280 -0.55 -1.31 -17.95
N SER A 281 0.58 -0.69 -17.62
CA SER A 281 1.88 -1.37 -17.63
C SER A 281 2.73 -0.88 -16.46
N GLU A 282 3.08 -1.79 -15.57
CA GLU A 282 3.94 -1.56 -14.42
C GLU A 282 4.59 -2.86 -13.96
N GLY A 283 5.62 -2.77 -13.11
CA GLY A 283 6.35 -3.93 -12.60
C GLY A 283 5.52 -4.88 -11.74
N LEU A 284 6.06 -6.06 -11.53
CA LEU A 284 5.44 -7.14 -10.75
C LEU A 284 5.15 -6.75 -9.28
N ASP A 285 5.96 -5.88 -8.71
CA ASP A 285 5.79 -5.32 -7.36
C ASP A 285 4.47 -4.56 -7.19
N GLN A 286 3.86 -4.08 -8.30
CA GLN A 286 2.60 -3.36 -8.28
C GLN A 286 1.36 -4.25 -8.08
N ILE A 287 1.51 -5.55 -8.03
CA ILE A 287 0.43 -6.46 -7.62
C ILE A 287 -0.07 -6.09 -6.22
N SER A 288 0.83 -5.91 -5.26
CA SER A 288 0.51 -5.50 -3.89
C SER A 288 0.43 -3.97 -3.70
N GLY A 289 0.48 -3.19 -4.76
CA GLY A 289 0.45 -1.74 -4.77
C GLY A 289 -0.64 -1.18 -5.69
N TRP A 290 -0.24 -0.52 -6.75
CA TRP A 290 -1.12 0.23 -7.63
C TRP A 290 -2.20 -0.62 -8.32
N PHE A 291 -1.90 -1.84 -8.76
CA PHE A 291 -2.92 -2.70 -9.37
C PHE A 291 -4.03 -3.04 -8.38
N THR A 292 -3.67 -3.32 -7.12
CA THR A 292 -4.66 -3.58 -6.06
C THR A 292 -5.49 -2.34 -5.74
N SER A 293 -4.87 -1.17 -5.56
CA SER A 293 -5.60 0.06 -5.23
C SER A 293 -6.55 0.49 -6.35
N LEU A 294 -6.12 0.41 -7.62
CA LEU A 294 -6.97 0.66 -8.78
C LEU A 294 -8.17 -0.29 -8.83
N LEU A 295 -7.92 -1.58 -8.69
CA LEU A 295 -8.98 -2.60 -8.73
C LEU A 295 -9.96 -2.40 -7.57
N PHE A 296 -9.45 -2.16 -6.37
CA PHE A 296 -10.25 -1.97 -5.16
C PHE A 296 -11.19 -0.77 -5.28
N THR A 297 -10.65 0.39 -5.62
CA THR A 297 -11.43 1.63 -5.74
C THR A 297 -12.47 1.55 -6.86
N SER A 298 -12.08 1.00 -8.00
CA SER A 298 -12.96 0.84 -9.15
C SER A 298 -14.09 -0.15 -8.88
N VAL A 299 -13.79 -1.31 -8.30
CA VAL A 299 -14.80 -2.30 -7.95
C VAL A 299 -15.74 -1.78 -6.86
N SER A 300 -15.23 -1.01 -5.91
CA SER A 300 -16.05 -0.40 -4.85
C SER A 300 -17.08 0.60 -5.40
N VAL A 301 -16.72 1.38 -6.42
CA VAL A 301 -17.58 2.45 -6.95
C VAL A 301 -18.37 2.01 -8.18
N PHE A 302 -17.74 1.29 -9.10
CA PHE A 302 -18.31 0.94 -10.42
C PHE A 302 -18.63 -0.54 -10.57
N GLY A 303 -18.24 -1.41 -9.63
CA GLY A 303 -18.44 -2.85 -9.70
C GLY A 303 -17.64 -3.56 -10.79
N LYS A 304 -16.64 -2.90 -11.38
CA LYS A 304 -15.84 -3.40 -12.52
C LYS A 304 -14.36 -3.10 -12.33
N ALA A 305 -13.50 -3.94 -12.95
CA ALA A 305 -12.07 -3.63 -13.09
C ALA A 305 -11.87 -2.36 -13.93
N PRO A 306 -10.90 -1.48 -13.60
CA PRO A 306 -10.68 -0.24 -14.33
C PRO A 306 -9.85 -0.41 -15.60
N PHE A 307 -9.34 -1.60 -15.86
CA PHE A 307 -8.47 -1.95 -17.00
C PHE A 307 -8.87 -3.30 -17.61
N LYS A 308 -8.60 -3.46 -18.89
CA LYS A 308 -8.85 -4.70 -19.66
C LYS A 308 -7.60 -5.59 -19.71
N TYR A 309 -6.42 -4.98 -19.76
CA TYR A 309 -5.14 -5.66 -19.95
C TYR A 309 -4.07 -5.10 -19.03
N ILE A 310 -3.30 -5.97 -18.39
CA ILE A 310 -2.10 -5.62 -17.61
C ILE A 310 -0.88 -6.25 -18.29
N SER A 311 0.12 -5.41 -18.53
CA SER A 311 1.45 -5.82 -18.96
C SER A 311 2.44 -5.57 -17.84
N MET A 312 3.13 -6.61 -17.38
CA MET A 312 4.14 -6.50 -16.34
C MET A 312 5.53 -6.67 -16.94
N PRO A 313 6.26 -5.59 -17.22
CA PRO A 313 7.68 -5.69 -17.54
C PRO A 313 8.44 -6.22 -16.32
N ALA A 314 9.50 -6.97 -16.57
CA ALA A 314 10.41 -7.37 -15.52
C ALA A 314 11.38 -6.24 -15.15
N PHE A 315 12.21 -6.47 -14.14
CA PHE A 315 13.16 -5.48 -13.66
C PHE A 315 14.39 -5.35 -14.58
N ALA A 316 14.93 -4.14 -14.66
CA ALA A 316 16.27 -3.94 -15.13
C ALA A 316 17.27 -4.35 -14.03
N VAL A 317 18.27 -5.14 -14.41
CA VAL A 317 19.33 -5.65 -13.53
C VAL A 317 20.70 -5.26 -14.11
N ASP A 318 21.75 -5.40 -13.34
CA ASP A 318 23.10 -5.15 -13.84
C ASP A 318 23.56 -6.24 -14.84
N SER A 319 24.75 -6.11 -15.40
CA SER A 319 25.31 -7.07 -16.34
C SER A 319 25.44 -8.50 -15.80
N LYS A 320 25.52 -8.67 -14.47
CA LYS A 320 25.58 -9.95 -13.79
C LYS A 320 24.20 -10.55 -13.51
N GLY A 321 23.13 -9.79 -13.73
CA GLY A 321 21.76 -10.19 -13.40
C GLY A 321 21.36 -9.87 -11.97
N GLU A 322 22.13 -9.04 -11.26
CA GLU A 322 21.86 -8.64 -9.89
C GLU A 322 21.01 -7.36 -9.86
N LYS A 323 20.16 -7.25 -8.83
CA LYS A 323 19.35 -6.06 -8.62
C LYS A 323 20.23 -4.83 -8.40
N MET A 324 20.03 -3.79 -9.20
CA MET A 324 20.71 -2.52 -9.00
C MET A 324 20.27 -1.86 -7.70
N SER A 325 21.23 -1.47 -6.85
CA SER A 325 20.96 -0.75 -5.61
C SER A 325 22.08 0.24 -5.28
N LYS A 326 21.71 1.34 -4.62
CA LYS A 326 22.67 2.37 -4.18
C LYS A 326 23.71 1.82 -3.20
N SER A 327 23.31 0.90 -2.35
CA SER A 327 24.18 0.32 -1.32
C SER A 327 25.22 -0.64 -1.88
N VAL A 328 24.95 -1.24 -3.05
CA VAL A 328 25.88 -2.13 -3.76
C VAL A 328 26.77 -1.35 -4.74
N GLY A 329 26.35 -0.14 -5.15
CA GLY A 329 27.12 0.71 -6.08
C GLY A 329 27.01 0.31 -7.55
N ASN A 330 26.11 -0.62 -7.90
CA ASN A 330 25.90 -1.12 -9.27
C ASN A 330 24.76 -0.40 -10.01
N VAL A 331 24.31 0.75 -9.51
CA VAL A 331 23.23 1.52 -10.13
C VAL A 331 23.75 2.32 -11.32
N VAL A 332 23.10 2.14 -12.47
CA VAL A 332 23.22 3.10 -13.58
C VAL A 332 22.05 4.07 -13.48
N TRP A 333 22.34 5.32 -13.20
CA TRP A 333 21.32 6.37 -13.13
C TRP A 333 20.79 6.68 -14.53
N ALA A 334 19.48 6.94 -14.63
CA ALA A 334 18.84 7.23 -15.90
C ALA A 334 19.46 8.45 -16.61
N ASP A 335 19.76 9.53 -15.86
CA ASP A 335 20.40 10.74 -16.39
C ASP A 335 21.76 10.40 -17.01
N LYS A 336 22.59 9.62 -16.30
CA LYS A 336 23.90 9.20 -16.79
C LYS A 336 23.77 8.30 -18.02
N GLY A 337 22.82 7.36 -18.02
CA GLY A 337 22.55 6.52 -19.18
C GLY A 337 22.14 7.34 -20.40
N ILE A 338 21.32 8.36 -20.22
CA ILE A 338 20.88 9.27 -21.29
C ILE A 338 22.03 10.14 -21.81
N GLU A 339 22.89 10.65 -20.92
CA GLU A 339 24.09 11.40 -21.32
C GLU A 339 25.05 10.56 -22.18
N ASP A 340 25.27 9.29 -21.80
CA ASP A 340 26.26 8.42 -22.44
C ASP A 340 25.73 7.78 -23.74
N LEU A 341 24.44 7.51 -23.85
CA LEU A 341 23.85 6.75 -24.94
C LEU A 341 22.82 7.53 -25.79
N GLY A 342 22.18 8.52 -25.19
CA GLY A 342 20.97 9.11 -25.73
C GLY A 342 19.73 8.26 -25.42
N ALA A 343 18.58 8.93 -25.36
CA ALA A 343 17.31 8.28 -25.01
C ALA A 343 16.85 7.23 -26.07
N ASP A 344 17.17 7.48 -27.35
CA ASP A 344 16.70 6.62 -28.44
C ASP A 344 17.38 5.25 -28.43
N LEU A 345 18.69 5.19 -28.15
CA LEU A 345 19.38 3.89 -28.04
C LEU A 345 18.86 3.08 -26.87
N ILE A 346 18.58 3.71 -25.72
CA ILE A 346 18.04 3.05 -24.54
C ILE A 346 16.63 2.52 -24.85
N ARG A 347 15.79 3.33 -25.47
CA ARG A 347 14.42 2.91 -25.83
C ARG A 347 14.45 1.78 -26.87
N LEU A 348 15.31 1.86 -27.87
CA LEU A 348 15.47 0.80 -28.86
C LEU A 348 15.91 -0.50 -28.19
N TYR A 349 16.90 -0.46 -27.30
CA TYR A 349 17.36 -1.63 -26.56
C TYR A 349 16.23 -2.34 -25.82
N TYR A 350 15.45 -1.62 -25.01
CA TYR A 350 14.35 -2.21 -24.25
C TYR A 350 13.18 -2.69 -25.10
N THR A 351 13.03 -2.19 -26.31
CA THR A 351 11.93 -2.61 -27.19
C THR A 351 12.28 -3.70 -28.18
N SER A 352 13.57 -3.88 -28.51
CA SER A 352 14.04 -4.86 -29.48
C SER A 352 14.70 -6.09 -28.86
N ASN A 353 15.51 -5.89 -27.82
CA ASN A 353 16.41 -6.94 -27.35
C ASN A 353 15.94 -7.61 -26.06
N VAL A 354 14.95 -7.03 -25.38
CA VAL A 354 14.49 -7.55 -24.12
C VAL A 354 13.04 -8.01 -24.23
N PRO A 355 12.74 -9.31 -24.03
CA PRO A 355 11.37 -9.77 -23.93
C PRO A 355 10.65 -9.01 -22.80
N PRO A 356 9.40 -8.57 -23.01
CA PRO A 356 8.71 -7.65 -22.09
C PRO A 356 8.58 -8.14 -20.64
N TYR A 357 8.74 -9.42 -20.40
CA TYR A 357 8.56 -10.08 -19.09
C TYR A 357 9.82 -10.79 -18.58
N GLU A 358 10.96 -10.59 -19.24
CA GLU A 358 12.26 -11.09 -18.80
C GLU A 358 13.10 -9.97 -18.19
N MET A 359 14.03 -10.32 -17.28
CA MET A 359 14.92 -9.33 -16.69
C MET A 359 15.87 -8.75 -17.73
N ALA A 360 15.87 -7.43 -17.85
CA ALA A 360 16.76 -6.71 -18.75
C ALA A 360 18.13 -6.52 -18.08
N LYS A 361 19.17 -7.16 -18.60
CA LYS A 361 20.54 -6.87 -18.18
C LYS A 361 20.97 -5.56 -18.84
N PHE A 362 21.25 -4.55 -18.02
CA PHE A 362 21.61 -3.24 -18.52
C PHE A 362 23.11 -2.95 -18.33
N ASN A 363 23.81 -2.75 -19.43
CA ASN A 363 25.19 -2.32 -19.49
C ASN A 363 25.35 -1.29 -20.62
N ILE A 364 25.92 -0.11 -20.33
CA ILE A 364 26.06 0.99 -21.31
C ILE A 364 26.79 0.54 -22.57
N GLY A 365 27.90 -0.23 -22.40
CA GLY A 365 28.70 -0.71 -23.54
C GLY A 365 27.93 -1.69 -24.42
N GLU A 366 27.17 -2.62 -23.85
CA GLU A 366 26.35 -3.60 -24.59
C GLU A 366 25.20 -2.91 -25.31
N VAL A 367 24.47 -2.02 -24.64
CA VAL A 367 23.39 -1.24 -25.25
C VAL A 367 23.90 -0.49 -26.47
N LYS A 368 25.04 0.21 -26.35
CA LYS A 368 25.66 0.92 -27.46
C LYS A 368 26.01 -0.01 -28.62
N LYS A 369 26.65 -1.15 -28.32
CA LYS A 369 27.06 -2.13 -29.33
C LYS A 369 25.86 -2.68 -30.12
N GLU A 370 24.76 -2.99 -29.42
CA GLU A 370 23.59 -3.63 -30.04
C GLU A 370 22.69 -2.66 -30.80
N THR A 371 22.61 -1.40 -30.37
CA THR A 371 21.60 -0.46 -30.90
C THR A 371 22.19 0.61 -31.82
N PHE A 372 23.44 1.02 -31.59
CA PHE A 372 24.05 2.12 -32.36
C PHE A 372 24.12 1.82 -33.86
N GLY A 373 24.45 0.58 -34.26
CA GLY A 373 24.52 0.18 -35.65
C GLY A 373 23.19 0.39 -36.40
N VAL A 374 22.07 0.07 -35.74
CA VAL A 374 20.73 0.25 -36.35
C VAL A 374 20.42 1.73 -36.57
N ILE A 375 20.58 2.54 -35.51
CA ILE A 375 20.31 4.00 -35.60
C ILE A 375 21.26 4.68 -36.62
N ASN A 376 22.54 4.31 -36.62
CA ASN A 376 23.52 4.87 -37.56
C ASN A 376 23.19 4.50 -38.99
N THR A 377 22.76 3.27 -39.22
CA THR A 377 22.33 2.83 -40.57
C THR A 377 21.12 3.63 -41.05
N LEU A 378 20.09 3.77 -40.20
CA LEU A 378 18.90 4.58 -40.50
C LEU A 378 19.26 6.04 -40.79
N TRP A 379 20.17 6.62 -39.98
CA TRP A 379 20.65 7.98 -40.19
C TRP A 379 21.38 8.15 -41.51
N ASN A 380 22.27 7.23 -41.85
CA ASN A 380 23.00 7.25 -43.12
C ASN A 380 22.06 7.07 -44.30
N LEU A 381 21.09 6.17 -44.24
CA LEU A 381 20.06 6.01 -45.27
C LEU A 381 19.22 7.27 -45.45
N HIS A 382 18.83 7.91 -44.33
CA HIS A 382 18.10 9.17 -44.37
C HIS A 382 18.89 10.27 -45.06
N ASN A 383 20.15 10.45 -44.68
CA ASN A 383 21.04 11.45 -45.32
C ASN A 383 21.26 11.15 -46.79
N TYR A 384 21.48 9.88 -47.16
CA TYR A 384 21.60 9.45 -48.56
C TYR A 384 20.34 9.82 -49.36
N LEU A 385 19.17 9.50 -48.84
CA LEU A 385 17.90 9.84 -49.51
C LEU A 385 17.71 11.35 -49.66
N LEU A 386 18.06 12.16 -48.68
CA LEU A 386 17.96 13.63 -48.76
C LEU A 386 18.95 14.22 -49.79
N THR A 387 20.12 13.62 -49.90
CA THR A 387 21.16 14.09 -50.81
C THR A 387 20.88 13.71 -52.26
N GLU A 388 20.54 12.43 -52.49
CA GLU A 388 20.35 11.90 -53.83
C GLU A 388 18.93 12.11 -54.40
N TYR A 389 17.94 12.20 -53.51
CA TYR A 389 16.53 12.32 -53.88
C TYR A 389 15.82 13.46 -53.13
N PRO A 390 16.24 14.73 -53.34
CA PRO A 390 15.68 15.87 -52.59
C PRO A 390 14.20 16.14 -52.88
N PHE A 391 13.64 15.53 -53.91
CA PHE A 391 12.22 15.67 -54.31
C PHE A 391 11.52 14.32 -54.36
N ILE A 392 11.47 13.57 -53.24
CA ILE A 392 10.72 12.33 -53.20
C ILE A 392 9.22 12.66 -53.25
N THR A 393 8.60 12.45 -54.38
CA THR A 393 7.14 12.42 -54.49
C THR A 393 6.66 10.99 -54.24
N SER A 394 5.59 10.82 -53.47
CA SER A 394 4.99 9.53 -53.23
C SER A 394 4.58 8.86 -54.59
N LYS A 395 5.37 7.92 -55.06
CA LYS A 395 4.99 7.07 -56.20
C LYS A 395 4.22 5.87 -55.70
N ARG A 396 3.32 5.35 -56.53
CA ARG A 396 2.58 4.13 -56.26
C ARG A 396 3.57 2.98 -56.10
N VAL A 397 3.48 2.27 -54.97
CA VAL A 397 4.27 1.05 -54.72
C VAL A 397 3.86 -0.03 -55.70
N THR A 398 4.71 -0.36 -56.64
CA THR A 398 4.42 -1.30 -57.72
C THR A 398 5.32 -2.54 -57.69
N GLU A 399 6.57 -2.35 -57.26
CA GLU A 399 7.57 -3.41 -57.29
C GLU A 399 7.38 -4.46 -56.18
N PRO A 400 7.70 -5.72 -56.41
CA PRO A 400 7.58 -6.79 -55.45
C PRO A 400 8.37 -6.54 -54.17
N GLU A 401 9.55 -5.96 -54.28
CA GLU A 401 10.45 -5.61 -53.16
C GLU A 401 9.83 -4.56 -52.26
N ASP A 402 9.23 -3.52 -52.83
CA ASP A 402 8.55 -2.47 -52.06
C ASP A 402 7.34 -3.04 -51.30
N LYS A 403 6.57 -3.91 -51.99
CA LYS A 403 5.43 -4.60 -51.35
C LYS A 403 5.89 -5.50 -50.20
N TRP A 404 7.03 -6.17 -50.37
CA TRP A 404 7.62 -7.02 -49.35
C TRP A 404 8.04 -6.21 -48.11
N ILE A 405 8.77 -5.09 -48.30
CA ILE A 405 9.18 -4.21 -47.18
C ILE A 405 7.97 -3.67 -46.44
N ILE A 406 6.94 -3.20 -47.13
CA ILE A 406 5.73 -2.66 -46.48
C ILE A 406 4.94 -3.75 -45.74
N SER A 407 5.06 -5.01 -46.16
CA SER A 407 4.39 -6.14 -45.52
C SER A 407 5.05 -6.60 -44.21
N LYS A 408 6.29 -6.16 -43.92
CA LYS A 408 7.09 -6.50 -42.74
C LYS A 408 6.96 -5.43 -41.66
#